data_5154927626db75153a6099a197854f4d
#
_entry.id   5154927626db75153a6099a197854f4d
#
_cell.length_a   1.000
_cell.length_b   1.000
_cell.length_c   1.000
_cell.angle_alpha   90.00
_cell.angle_beta   90.00
_cell.angle_gamma   90.00
#
_symmetry.space_group_name_H-M   'P 1'
#
loop_
_entity.id
_entity.type
_entity.pdbx_description
1 polymer ?
#
loop_
_entity_poly.entity_id
_entity_poly.type
_entity_poly.pdbx_seq_one_letter_code
_entity_poly.pdbx_strand_id
1 'polypeptide(L)'
;MLKATDLRLTFNPGTPIETQALRGMSLEIPTGQFVTVIGSNGAGKSTFLNAVSGEQRVDSGKIEIDGIDMTRQPVWGRARHVARVFQDPLAGTCEDLTIEENMALAKMRGERRGFSFAVKPALREEFRAQVSTLGLGLENRLSDRIGLLSGGQRQAVS
;
A
#
# COMPACT_ATOMS: atom_id res chain seq x y z
N MET A 1 4.04 8.71 12.63
CA MET A 1 2.79 9.46 12.97
C MET A 1 2.08 9.86 11.69
N LEU A 2 0.77 9.66 11.58
CA LEU A 2 -0.06 10.17 10.48
C LEU A 2 -0.98 11.27 11.02
N LYS A 3 -1.02 12.42 10.34
CA LYS A 3 -1.93 13.51 10.66
C LYS A 3 -2.67 13.96 9.40
N ALA A 4 -3.98 13.92 9.46
CA ALA A 4 -4.89 14.44 8.45
C ALA A 4 -5.66 15.64 9.06
N THR A 5 -5.74 16.75 8.35
CA THR A 5 -6.38 17.98 8.85
C THR A 5 -7.34 18.52 7.79
N ASP A 6 -8.62 18.65 8.14
CA ASP A 6 -9.72 19.20 7.33
C ASP A 6 -9.74 18.68 5.87
N LEU A 7 -9.62 17.36 5.70
CA LEU A 7 -9.60 16.75 4.37
C LEU A 7 -10.97 16.86 3.72
N ARG A 8 -11.02 17.45 2.54
CA ARG A 8 -12.21 17.54 1.70
C ARG A 8 -11.93 16.91 0.35
N LEU A 9 -12.89 16.15 -0.15
CA LEU A 9 -12.84 15.52 -1.45
C LEU A 9 -14.24 15.31 -1.99
N THR A 10 -14.46 15.81 -3.21
CA THR A 10 -15.71 15.71 -3.93
C THR A 10 -15.49 14.99 -5.25
N PHE A 11 -16.25 13.94 -5.48
CA PHE A 11 -16.29 13.26 -6.77
C PHE A 11 -17.32 13.94 -7.68
N ASN A 12 -17.00 14.06 -8.98
CA ASN A 12 -17.86 14.61 -10.04
C ASN A 12 -18.44 15.99 -9.69
N PRO A 13 -17.61 16.97 -9.28
CA PRO A 13 -18.11 18.27 -8.86
C PRO A 13 -18.90 18.96 -9.99
N GLY A 14 -20.02 19.62 -9.64
CA GLY A 14 -20.88 20.33 -10.59
C GLY A 14 -21.76 19.44 -11.48
N THR A 15 -21.85 18.14 -11.19
CA THR A 15 -22.70 17.20 -11.93
C THR A 15 -23.85 16.67 -11.05
N PRO A 16 -24.91 16.10 -11.66
CA PRO A 16 -26.01 15.47 -10.89
C PRO A 16 -25.59 14.32 -9.99
N ILE A 17 -24.40 13.73 -10.22
CA ILE A 17 -23.84 12.64 -9.43
C ILE A 17 -22.71 13.12 -8.50
N GLU A 18 -22.67 14.40 -8.19
CA GLU A 18 -21.71 14.98 -7.25
C GLU A 18 -21.81 14.28 -5.88
N THR A 19 -20.65 13.88 -5.35
CA THR A 19 -20.60 13.20 -4.05
C THR A 19 -19.43 13.76 -3.23
N GLN A 20 -19.74 14.39 -2.11
CA GLN A 20 -18.74 14.82 -1.12
C GLN A 20 -18.34 13.62 -0.28
N ALA A 21 -17.24 12.98 -0.62
CA ALA A 21 -16.75 11.78 0.04
C ALA A 21 -16.00 12.07 1.34
N LEU A 22 -15.24 13.17 1.40
CA LEU A 22 -14.62 13.67 2.63
C LEU A 22 -15.13 15.09 2.88
N ARG A 23 -15.63 15.34 4.10
CA ARG A 23 -16.35 16.57 4.47
C ARG A 23 -15.67 17.32 5.61
N GLY A 24 -14.34 17.49 5.53
CA GLY A 24 -13.56 18.13 6.61
C GLY A 24 -13.08 17.12 7.63
N MET A 25 -12.69 15.93 7.18
CA MET A 25 -12.19 14.86 8.05
C MET A 25 -10.84 15.24 8.64
N SER A 26 -10.72 15.13 9.97
CA SER A 26 -9.46 15.30 10.70
C SER A 26 -9.20 14.08 11.58
N LEU A 27 -7.95 13.60 11.56
CA LEU A 27 -7.52 12.42 12.31
C LEU A 27 -6.02 12.52 12.61
N GLU A 28 -5.63 12.12 13.81
CA GLU A 28 -4.22 11.98 14.18
C GLU A 28 -3.98 10.56 14.70
N ILE A 29 -3.00 9.87 14.12
CA ILE A 29 -2.58 8.53 14.53
C ILE A 29 -1.12 8.61 14.97
N PRO A 30 -0.85 8.51 16.27
CA PRO A 30 0.50 8.45 16.81
C PRO A 30 1.28 7.22 16.28
N THR A 31 2.60 7.32 16.29
CA THR A 31 3.48 6.21 15.91
C THR A 31 3.23 4.99 16.79
N GLY A 32 3.24 3.81 16.18
CA GLY A 32 3.07 2.51 16.86
C GLY A 32 1.61 2.13 17.16
N GLN A 33 0.63 2.95 16.79
CA GLN A 33 -0.78 2.60 16.98
C GLN A 33 -1.32 1.75 15.83
N PHE A 34 -2.17 0.78 16.20
CA PHE A 34 -3.05 0.07 15.28
C PHE A 34 -4.45 0.71 15.34
N VAL A 35 -4.98 1.12 14.19
CA VAL A 35 -6.27 1.81 14.10
C VAL A 35 -7.18 1.09 13.12
N THR A 36 -8.42 0.84 13.54
CA THR A 36 -9.47 0.29 12.69
C THR A 36 -10.43 1.39 12.26
N VAL A 37 -10.68 1.48 10.94
CA VAL A 37 -11.65 2.43 10.37
C VAL A 37 -12.97 1.69 10.12
N ILE A 38 -14.01 2.06 10.87
CA ILE A 38 -15.36 1.45 10.80
C ILE A 38 -16.34 2.48 10.25
N GLY A 39 -17.37 2.00 9.55
CA GLY A 39 -18.45 2.83 9.02
C GLY A 39 -19.24 2.11 7.92
N SER A 40 -20.40 2.64 7.58
CA SER A 40 -21.28 2.13 6.51
C SER A 40 -20.62 2.21 5.12
N ASN A 41 -21.20 1.53 4.13
CA ASN A 41 -20.80 1.71 2.74
C ASN A 41 -21.06 3.17 2.32
N GLY A 42 -20.11 3.76 1.59
CA GLY A 42 -20.16 5.17 1.21
C GLY A 42 -19.68 6.16 2.26
N ALA A 43 -19.30 5.72 3.48
CA ALA A 43 -18.82 6.61 4.55
C ALA A 43 -17.41 7.25 4.31
N GLY A 44 -16.81 7.04 3.13
CA GLY A 44 -15.51 7.64 2.79
C GLY A 44 -14.28 6.87 3.26
N LYS A 45 -14.43 5.66 3.85
CA LYS A 45 -13.30 4.87 4.37
C LYS A 45 -12.22 4.60 3.31
N SER A 46 -12.60 4.03 2.19
CA SER A 46 -11.67 3.76 1.07
C SER A 46 -11.13 5.03 0.46
N THR A 47 -11.94 6.09 0.39
CA THR A 47 -11.52 7.40 -0.10
C THR A 47 -10.44 8.00 0.80
N PHE A 48 -10.58 7.90 2.12
CA PHE A 48 -9.55 8.33 3.07
C PHE A 48 -8.26 7.52 2.90
N LEU A 49 -8.33 6.18 2.82
CA LEU A 49 -7.15 5.33 2.60
C LEU A 49 -6.47 5.66 1.25
N ASN A 50 -7.24 5.87 0.19
CA ASN A 50 -6.73 6.27 -1.12
C ASN A 50 -6.11 7.69 -1.09
N ALA A 51 -6.65 8.60 -0.27
CA ALA A 51 -6.06 9.92 -0.07
C ALA A 51 -4.72 9.82 0.68
N VAL A 52 -4.61 8.97 1.70
CA VAL A 52 -3.36 8.73 2.43
C VAL A 52 -2.30 8.07 1.55
N SER A 53 -2.68 7.07 0.74
CA SER A 53 -1.75 6.39 -0.18
C SER A 53 -1.34 7.26 -1.38
N GLY A 54 -2.09 8.35 -1.68
CA GLY A 54 -1.84 9.24 -2.81
C GLY A 54 -2.49 8.81 -4.12
N GLU A 55 -3.31 7.74 -4.10
CA GLU A 55 -4.12 7.32 -5.25
C GLU A 55 -5.23 8.30 -5.57
N GLN A 56 -5.74 8.96 -4.53
CA GLN A 56 -6.77 9.99 -4.67
C GLN A 56 -6.24 11.32 -4.12
N ARG A 57 -6.39 12.39 -4.92
CA ARG A 57 -5.99 13.73 -4.51
C ARG A 57 -7.13 14.40 -3.77
N VAL A 58 -6.85 15.02 -2.63
CA VAL A 58 -7.83 15.82 -1.88
C VAL A 58 -7.99 17.21 -2.52
N ASP A 59 -9.19 17.77 -2.43
CA ASP A 59 -9.50 19.13 -2.91
C ASP A 59 -8.87 20.18 -1.98
N SER A 60 -8.97 19.93 -0.66
CA SER A 60 -8.38 20.78 0.38
C SER A 60 -8.03 19.97 1.62
N GLY A 61 -7.33 20.62 2.55
CA GLY A 61 -6.82 20.00 3.77
C GLY A 61 -5.35 19.60 3.64
N LYS A 62 -4.83 18.92 4.66
CA LYS A 62 -3.42 18.55 4.75
C LYS A 62 -3.25 17.12 5.23
N ILE A 63 -2.27 16.40 4.64
CA ILE A 63 -1.85 15.06 5.05
C ILE A 63 -0.36 15.12 5.38
N GLU A 64 0.00 14.77 6.61
CA GLU A 64 1.38 14.71 7.08
C GLU A 64 1.70 13.29 7.56
N ILE A 65 2.86 12.77 7.16
CA ILE A 65 3.39 11.48 7.61
C ILE A 65 4.77 11.73 8.18
N ASP A 66 4.97 11.42 9.45
CA ASP A 66 6.21 11.65 10.20
C ASP A 66 6.71 13.11 10.10
N GLY A 67 5.78 14.07 10.11
CA GLY A 67 6.05 15.50 10.01
C GLY A 67 6.31 16.00 8.59
N ILE A 68 6.31 15.11 7.59
CA ILE A 68 6.52 15.47 6.19
C ILE A 68 5.16 15.69 5.51
N ASP A 69 4.99 16.84 4.84
CA ASP A 69 3.78 17.14 4.07
C ASP A 69 3.71 16.25 2.82
N MET A 70 2.73 15.36 2.83
CA MET A 70 2.43 14.43 1.73
C MET A 70 1.25 14.86 0.87
N THR A 71 0.59 15.97 1.19
CA THR A 71 -0.70 16.37 0.58
C THR A 71 -0.70 16.33 -0.93
N ARG A 72 0.37 16.81 -1.56
CA ARG A 72 0.50 16.88 -3.02
C ARG A 72 1.46 15.84 -3.60
N GLN A 73 2.05 14.99 -2.75
CA GLN A 73 2.98 13.95 -3.20
C GLN A 73 2.21 12.84 -3.92
N PRO A 74 2.67 12.43 -5.11
CA PRO A 74 2.08 11.30 -5.82
C PRO A 74 2.39 9.97 -5.12
N VAL A 75 1.73 8.89 -5.53
CA VAL A 75 1.90 7.53 -4.97
C VAL A 75 3.37 7.14 -4.83
N TRP A 76 4.17 7.33 -5.88
CA TRP A 76 5.60 6.98 -5.85
C TRP A 76 6.43 7.85 -4.90
N GLY A 77 6.03 9.11 -4.68
CA GLY A 77 6.67 9.99 -3.70
C GLY A 77 6.40 9.57 -2.26
N ARG A 78 5.25 8.90 -2.02
CA ARG A 78 4.86 8.37 -0.71
C ARG A 78 5.34 6.94 -0.47
N ALA A 79 5.86 6.25 -1.49
CA ALA A 79 6.16 4.83 -1.45
C ALA A 79 7.14 4.40 -0.35
N ARG A 80 7.97 5.30 0.17
CA ARG A 80 8.86 5.05 1.32
C ARG A 80 8.13 5.07 2.66
N HIS A 81 7.01 5.79 2.75
CA HIS A 81 6.30 6.06 4.00
C HIS A 81 5.00 5.29 4.13
N VAL A 82 4.40 4.88 3.00
CA VAL A 82 3.11 4.20 2.96
C VAL A 82 3.23 2.88 2.26
N ALA A 83 2.85 1.80 2.94
CA ALA A 83 2.59 0.49 2.37
C ALA A 83 1.10 0.25 2.29
N ARG A 84 0.64 -0.48 1.28
CA ARG A 84 -0.74 -0.90 1.16
C ARG A 84 -0.82 -2.37 0.87
N VAL A 85 -1.65 -3.07 1.65
CA VAL A 85 -2.09 -4.43 1.36
C VAL A 85 -3.51 -4.35 0.81
N PHE A 86 -3.75 -4.95 -0.34
CA PHE A 86 -5.05 -4.94 -1.00
C PHE A 86 -5.92 -6.11 -0.50
N GLN A 87 -7.22 -5.91 -0.52
CA GLN A 87 -8.18 -6.99 -0.24
C GLN A 87 -8.09 -8.10 -1.28
N ASP A 88 -7.87 -7.74 -2.54
CA ASP A 88 -7.57 -8.67 -3.63
C ASP A 88 -6.05 -8.82 -3.75
N PRO A 89 -5.49 -10.02 -3.49
CA PRO A 89 -4.06 -10.27 -3.61
C PRO A 89 -3.50 -10.03 -5.02
N LEU A 90 -4.35 -10.14 -6.06
CA LEU A 90 -3.95 -9.87 -7.45
C LEU A 90 -3.57 -8.40 -7.65
N ALA A 91 -4.27 -7.50 -7.00
CA ALA A 91 -3.99 -6.07 -7.09
C ALA A 91 -2.64 -5.68 -6.45
N GLY A 92 -2.13 -6.49 -5.51
CA GLY A 92 -0.87 -6.25 -4.79
C GLY A 92 0.34 -6.98 -5.35
N THR A 93 0.17 -7.86 -6.36
CA THR A 93 1.24 -8.73 -6.87
C THR A 93 1.29 -8.75 -8.38
N CYS A 94 2.47 -9.02 -8.95
CA CYS A 94 2.68 -9.25 -10.38
C CYS A 94 2.65 -10.75 -10.67
N GLU A 95 1.56 -11.27 -11.25
CA GLU A 95 1.31 -12.70 -11.43
C GLU A 95 2.40 -13.44 -12.21
N ASP A 96 2.98 -12.79 -13.22
CA ASP A 96 4.01 -13.36 -14.09
C ASP A 96 5.40 -13.41 -13.44
N LEU A 97 5.61 -12.69 -12.37
CA LEU A 97 6.86 -12.68 -11.64
C LEU A 97 6.90 -13.78 -10.58
N THR A 98 8.10 -14.20 -10.22
CA THR A 98 8.33 -15.15 -9.14
C THR A 98 8.05 -14.53 -7.78
N ILE A 99 7.96 -15.38 -6.73
CA ILE A 99 7.80 -14.92 -5.35
C ILE A 99 8.96 -13.98 -4.98
N GLU A 100 10.21 -14.38 -5.24
CA GLU A 100 11.39 -13.57 -4.91
C GLU A 100 11.46 -12.25 -5.70
N GLU A 101 10.98 -12.22 -6.94
CA GLU A 101 10.92 -10.97 -7.72
C GLU A 101 9.85 -10.02 -7.19
N ASN A 102 8.68 -10.53 -6.80
CA ASN A 102 7.65 -9.72 -6.15
C ASN A 102 8.16 -9.13 -4.81
N MET A 103 8.83 -9.95 -3.99
CA MET A 103 9.44 -9.48 -2.73
C MET A 103 10.54 -8.44 -2.97
N ALA A 104 11.36 -8.63 -4.04
CA ALA A 104 12.38 -7.66 -4.40
C ALA A 104 11.77 -6.31 -4.84
N LEU A 105 10.67 -6.34 -5.60
CA LEU A 105 9.93 -5.12 -5.95
C LEU A 105 9.41 -4.38 -4.71
N ALA A 106 8.84 -5.12 -3.76
CA ALA A 106 8.36 -4.56 -2.50
C ALA A 106 9.49 -3.97 -1.66
N LYS A 107 10.61 -4.66 -1.52
CA LYS A 107 11.78 -4.20 -0.76
C LYS A 107 12.41 -2.95 -1.37
N MET A 108 12.46 -2.85 -2.69
CA MET A 108 13.04 -1.70 -3.39
C MET A 108 12.05 -0.52 -3.56
N ARG A 109 10.91 -0.56 -2.88
CA ARG A 109 9.90 0.49 -2.97
C ARG A 109 10.46 1.83 -2.47
N GLY A 110 10.30 2.87 -3.31
CA GLY A 110 10.82 4.21 -3.00
C GLY A 110 12.33 4.37 -3.13
N GLU A 111 13.08 3.30 -3.49
CA GLU A 111 14.52 3.38 -3.76
C GLU A 111 14.81 3.67 -5.23
N ARG A 112 15.97 4.29 -5.50
CA ARG A 112 16.45 4.45 -6.87
C ARG A 112 16.89 3.09 -7.43
N ARG A 113 16.37 2.72 -8.59
CA ARG A 113 16.72 1.48 -9.28
C ARG A 113 17.89 1.74 -10.22
N GLY A 114 18.95 0.89 -10.11
CA GLY A 114 20.06 0.85 -11.04
C GLY A 114 19.98 -0.35 -11.99
N PHE A 115 21.00 -0.55 -12.80
CA PHE A 115 21.16 -1.71 -13.72
C PHE A 115 21.80 -2.90 -13.00
N SER A 116 21.28 -3.32 -11.85
CA SER A 116 21.75 -4.52 -11.13
C SER A 116 20.66 -5.57 -11.05
N PHE A 117 21.06 -6.84 -10.89
CA PHE A 117 20.10 -7.90 -10.64
C PHE A 117 19.24 -7.58 -9.42
N ALA A 118 17.92 -7.70 -9.56
CA ALA A 118 16.96 -7.41 -8.50
C ALA A 118 17.11 -8.38 -7.31
N VAL A 119 17.39 -9.65 -7.60
CA VAL A 119 17.57 -10.70 -6.59
C VAL A 119 19.03 -11.16 -6.59
N LYS A 120 19.75 -10.82 -5.51
CA LYS A 120 21.11 -11.30 -5.23
C LYS A 120 21.04 -12.51 -4.30
N PRO A 121 22.06 -13.41 -4.27
CA PRO A 121 22.05 -14.59 -3.41
C PRO A 121 21.76 -14.29 -1.93
N ALA A 122 22.38 -13.26 -1.37
CA ALA A 122 22.15 -12.83 0.01
C ALA A 122 20.69 -12.39 0.25
N LEU A 123 20.09 -11.71 -0.72
CA LEU A 123 18.70 -11.26 -0.65
C LEU A 123 17.72 -12.45 -0.74
N ARG A 124 18.06 -13.45 -1.55
CA ARG A 124 17.28 -14.69 -1.66
C ARG A 124 17.22 -15.43 -0.32
N GLU A 125 18.35 -15.54 0.41
CA GLU A 125 18.35 -16.16 1.73
C GLU A 125 17.53 -15.37 2.76
N GLU A 126 17.58 -14.04 2.70
CA GLU A 126 16.72 -13.18 3.52
C GLU A 126 15.23 -13.46 3.23
N PHE A 127 14.85 -13.51 1.97
CA PHE A 127 13.46 -13.81 1.56
C PHE A 127 13.04 -15.20 1.99
N ARG A 128 13.93 -16.20 1.86
CA ARG A 128 13.67 -17.57 2.34
C ARG A 128 13.35 -17.59 3.83
N ALA A 129 14.16 -16.90 4.64
CA ALA A 129 13.93 -16.79 6.07
C ALA A 129 12.60 -16.09 6.40
N GLN A 130 12.26 -15.01 5.70
CA GLN A 130 11.01 -14.29 5.89
C GLN A 130 9.79 -15.16 5.55
N VAL A 131 9.81 -15.82 4.39
CA VAL A 131 8.69 -16.65 3.92
C VAL A 131 8.53 -17.92 4.77
N SER A 132 9.62 -18.47 5.31
CA SER A 132 9.55 -19.65 6.22
C SER A 132 8.74 -19.38 7.48
N THR A 133 8.70 -18.12 7.95
CA THR A 133 7.90 -17.75 9.13
C THR A 133 6.40 -17.91 8.93
N LEU A 134 5.95 -17.95 7.66
CA LEU A 134 4.54 -18.12 7.31
C LEU A 134 4.06 -19.60 7.51
N GLY A 135 4.98 -20.55 7.55
CA GLY A 135 4.65 -21.98 7.72
C GLY A 135 3.87 -22.60 6.53
N LEU A 136 4.00 -22.02 5.33
CA LEU A 136 3.24 -22.40 4.13
C LEU A 136 4.06 -23.22 3.11
N GLY A 137 5.30 -23.59 3.43
CA GLY A 137 6.21 -24.36 2.56
C GLY A 137 6.71 -23.56 1.34
N LEU A 138 6.58 -22.23 1.37
CA LEU A 138 6.95 -21.36 0.24
C LEU A 138 8.46 -21.05 0.19
N GLU A 139 9.20 -21.29 1.25
CA GLU A 139 10.64 -21.09 1.37
C GLU A 139 11.45 -21.87 0.32
N ASN A 140 10.91 -23.00 -0.15
CA ASN A 140 11.51 -23.83 -1.20
C ASN A 140 10.98 -23.50 -2.61
N ARG A 141 10.04 -22.54 -2.71
CA ARG A 141 9.32 -22.21 -3.92
C ARG A 141 9.51 -20.76 -4.38
N LEU A 142 10.56 -20.10 -3.89
CA LEU A 142 10.83 -18.67 -4.21
C LEU A 142 10.92 -18.37 -5.71
N SER A 143 11.33 -19.37 -6.52
CA SER A 143 11.41 -19.24 -7.99
C SER A 143 10.09 -19.57 -8.71
N ASP A 144 9.05 -20.00 -7.99
CA ASP A 144 7.75 -20.23 -8.61
C ASP A 144 7.05 -18.89 -8.90
N ARG A 145 6.29 -18.85 -10.00
CA ARG A 145 5.47 -17.68 -10.30
C ARG A 145 4.39 -17.53 -9.24
N ILE A 146 4.16 -16.28 -8.79
CA ILE A 146 3.17 -16.01 -7.74
C ILE A 146 1.74 -16.33 -8.22
N GLY A 147 1.50 -16.27 -9.54
CA GLY A 147 0.25 -16.67 -10.17
C GLY A 147 -0.14 -18.13 -9.94
N LEU A 148 0.82 -19.01 -9.65
CA LEU A 148 0.59 -20.44 -9.37
C LEU A 148 0.22 -20.73 -7.91
N LEU A 149 0.24 -19.73 -7.04
CA LEU A 149 -0.09 -19.87 -5.64
C LEU A 149 -1.61 -19.88 -5.42
N SER A 150 -2.06 -20.57 -4.37
CA SER A 150 -3.43 -20.43 -3.90
C SER A 150 -3.70 -18.99 -3.41
N GLY A 151 -4.98 -18.58 -3.38
CA GLY A 151 -5.36 -17.24 -2.92
C GLY A 151 -4.81 -16.92 -1.52
N GLY A 152 -4.88 -17.86 -0.58
CA GLY A 152 -4.33 -17.69 0.78
C GLY A 152 -2.80 -17.58 0.81
N GLN A 153 -2.08 -18.40 0.02
CA GLN A 153 -0.63 -18.32 -0.10
C GLN A 153 -0.20 -16.97 -0.71
N ARG A 154 -0.91 -16.50 -1.75
CA ARG A 154 -0.64 -15.21 -2.38
C ARG A 154 -0.89 -14.07 -1.42
N GLN A 155 -1.99 -14.10 -0.67
CA GLN A 155 -2.29 -13.12 0.37
C GLN A 155 -1.20 -13.05 1.44
N ALA A 156 -0.63 -14.18 1.82
CA ALA A 156 0.41 -14.22 2.83
C ALA A 156 1.76 -13.64 2.35
N VAL A 157 1.99 -13.61 1.02
CA VAL A 157 3.21 -13.04 0.41
C VAL A 157 3.02 -11.56 0.05
N SER A 158 1.77 -11.08 -0.16
CA SER A 158 1.48 -9.69 -0.52
C SER A 158 1.56 -8.74 0.66
#